data_26798b56c236219b6779323c101c23bb
#
_entry.id   26798b56c236219b6779323c101c23bb
#
_cell.length_a   1.000
_cell.length_b   1.000
_cell.length_c   1.000
_cell.angle_alpha   90.00
_cell.angle_beta   90.00
_cell.angle_gamma   90.00
#
_symmetry.space_group_name_H-M   'P 1'
#
loop_
_entity.id
_entity.type
_entity.pdbx_description
1 polymer ?
#
loop_
_entity_poly.entity_id
_entity_poly.type
_entity_poly.pdbx_seq_one_letter_code
_entity_poly.pdbx_strand_id
1 'polypeptide(L)'
;MLKGKVVGLSEDGTATIKAQVPLAQFLHREVKEVYVDMIDSRPLSDKQRRMCYALVKAIADWSGSGSEEVKEAFKLDFWAERVDTLSDKIFSLSNAPMSLVAEFQRFLVAFILTHDVPTKRPLREYVDDIEAYTYLCLVRRKCAVCGRRAELHHIDAVGMGNDRTEVQHEGREVMSLCREHHTELHTVGKAEFMTKYHLDGGVPCDRTIMKIYGLRR
;
A
#
# COMPACT_ATOMS: atom_id res chain seq x y z
N MET A 1 -16.91 -11.13 18.64
CA MET A 1 -17.12 -10.78 17.21
C MET A 1 -18.30 -11.57 16.65
N LEU A 2 -19.26 -10.93 16.00
CA LEU A 2 -20.40 -11.59 15.35
C LEU A 2 -20.01 -11.94 13.91
N LYS A 3 -20.33 -13.17 13.48
CA LYS A 3 -20.12 -13.58 12.08
C LYS A 3 -21.41 -13.41 11.31
N GLY A 4 -21.35 -12.74 10.17
CA GLY A 4 -22.45 -12.57 9.23
C GLY A 4 -22.09 -13.09 7.84
N LYS A 5 -23.11 -13.27 7.00
CA LYS A 5 -22.94 -13.59 5.57
C LYS A 5 -23.53 -12.45 4.75
N VAL A 6 -22.85 -12.05 3.70
CA VAL A 6 -23.40 -11.19 2.67
C VAL A 6 -24.45 -12.02 1.92
N VAL A 7 -25.69 -11.55 1.92
CA VAL A 7 -26.84 -12.23 1.29
C VAL A 7 -27.39 -11.46 0.10
N GLY A 8 -26.93 -10.22 -0.10
CA GLY A 8 -27.28 -9.40 -1.25
C GLY A 8 -26.25 -8.30 -1.45
N LEU A 9 -26.00 -7.96 -2.71
CA LEU A 9 -25.18 -6.81 -3.13
C LEU A 9 -25.93 -6.12 -4.28
N SER A 10 -26.20 -4.84 -4.14
CA SER A 10 -26.85 -4.02 -5.15
C SER A 10 -25.83 -3.33 -6.04
N GLU A 11 -26.26 -2.85 -7.20
CA GLU A 11 -25.39 -2.14 -8.18
C GLU A 11 -24.86 -0.81 -7.62
N ASP A 12 -25.54 -0.21 -6.67
CA ASP A 12 -25.14 1.01 -5.96
C ASP A 12 -24.07 0.78 -4.87
N GLY A 13 -23.60 -0.47 -4.69
CA GLY A 13 -22.64 -0.86 -3.68
C GLY A 13 -23.24 -1.16 -2.29
N THR A 14 -24.56 -1.16 -2.14
CA THR A 14 -25.22 -1.52 -0.87
C THR A 14 -25.16 -3.02 -0.64
N ALA A 15 -24.62 -3.46 0.50
CA ALA A 15 -24.57 -4.86 0.89
C ALA A 15 -25.59 -5.18 1.98
N THR A 16 -26.36 -6.26 1.80
CA THR A 16 -27.21 -6.82 2.84
C THR A 16 -26.49 -7.94 3.58
N ILE A 17 -26.35 -7.81 4.91
CA ILE A 17 -25.62 -8.78 5.74
C ILE A 17 -26.61 -9.45 6.70
N LYS A 18 -26.61 -10.80 6.73
CA LYS A 18 -27.36 -11.60 7.68
C LYS A 18 -26.43 -12.12 8.77
N ALA A 19 -26.66 -11.72 10.01
CA ALA A 19 -25.92 -12.19 11.18
C ALA A 19 -26.86 -12.59 12.30
N GLN A 20 -26.47 -13.57 13.12
CA GLN A 20 -27.14 -13.89 14.37
C GLN A 20 -26.60 -12.97 15.46
N VAL A 21 -27.48 -12.19 16.07
CA VAL A 21 -27.12 -11.26 17.16
C VAL A 21 -27.82 -11.70 18.45
N PRO A 22 -27.19 -11.50 19.63
CA PRO A 22 -27.86 -11.68 20.90
C PRO A 22 -28.98 -10.63 21.08
N LEU A 23 -30.21 -11.02 20.80
CA LEU A 23 -31.37 -10.11 20.69
C LEU A 23 -31.51 -9.19 21.91
N ALA A 24 -31.37 -9.73 23.13
CA ALA A 24 -31.45 -8.94 24.36
C ALA A 24 -30.43 -7.81 24.43
N GLN A 25 -29.16 -8.09 24.06
CA GLN A 25 -28.11 -7.06 24.03
C GLN A 25 -28.34 -6.01 22.95
N PHE A 26 -28.88 -6.41 21.80
CA PHE A 26 -29.18 -5.51 20.70
C PHE A 26 -30.30 -4.54 21.04
N LEU A 27 -31.38 -5.02 21.64
CA LEU A 27 -32.53 -4.20 22.03
C LEU A 27 -32.20 -3.23 23.19
N HIS A 28 -31.43 -3.69 24.19
CA HIS A 28 -31.07 -2.84 25.34
C HIS A 28 -30.08 -1.72 25.01
N ARG A 29 -29.33 -1.78 23.92
CA ARG A 29 -28.31 -0.80 23.55
C ARG A 29 -28.78 0.20 22.49
N GLU A 30 -29.98 0.11 21.98
CA GLU A 30 -30.49 0.96 20.88
C GLU A 30 -29.47 1.06 19.72
N VAL A 31 -28.89 -0.07 19.30
CA VAL A 31 -27.82 -0.08 18.28
C VAL A 31 -28.37 0.44 16.96
N LYS A 32 -27.83 1.58 16.49
CA LYS A 32 -28.19 2.20 15.21
C LYS A 32 -27.14 1.94 14.13
N GLU A 33 -25.89 1.71 14.53
CA GLU A 33 -24.76 1.53 13.64
C GLU A 33 -23.91 0.35 14.09
N VAL A 34 -23.29 -0.33 13.14
CA VAL A 34 -22.37 -1.44 13.39
C VAL A 34 -21.15 -1.30 12.49
N TYR A 35 -19.99 -1.67 13.00
CA TYR A 35 -18.80 -1.83 12.18
C TYR A 35 -18.74 -3.23 11.62
N VAL A 36 -18.50 -3.33 10.32
CA VAL A 36 -18.39 -4.60 9.61
C VAL A 36 -16.99 -4.74 9.05
N ASP A 37 -16.29 -5.79 9.46
CA ASP A 37 -15.00 -6.18 8.87
C ASP A 37 -15.23 -7.32 7.89
N MET A 38 -14.76 -7.16 6.66
CA MET A 38 -14.92 -8.15 5.59
C MET A 38 -13.75 -9.15 5.63
N ILE A 39 -14.07 -10.42 5.89
CA ILE A 39 -13.09 -11.50 5.89
C ILE A 39 -12.77 -11.88 4.45
N ASP A 40 -11.54 -11.63 4.01
CA ASP A 40 -11.04 -12.17 2.74
C ASP A 40 -10.83 -13.68 2.88
N SER A 41 -11.60 -14.47 2.14
CA SER A 41 -11.48 -15.93 2.15
C SER A 41 -10.47 -16.49 1.15
N ARG A 42 -9.84 -15.63 0.34
CA ARG A 42 -8.82 -16.06 -0.62
C ARG A 42 -7.54 -16.43 0.13
N PRO A 43 -7.02 -17.66 -0.07
CA PRO A 43 -5.78 -18.07 0.58
C PRO A 43 -4.59 -17.32 -0.02
N LEU A 44 -3.57 -17.13 0.78
CA LEU A 44 -2.27 -16.61 0.36
C LEU A 44 -1.70 -17.43 -0.81
N SER A 45 -1.28 -16.74 -1.88
CA SER A 45 -0.59 -17.40 -2.99
C SER A 45 0.87 -17.72 -2.64
N ASP A 46 1.43 -18.76 -3.28
CA ASP A 46 2.84 -19.08 -3.11
C ASP A 46 3.77 -17.96 -3.58
N LYS A 47 3.34 -17.17 -4.57
CA LYS A 47 4.07 -15.97 -5.03
C LYS A 47 4.18 -14.95 -3.92
N GLN A 48 3.06 -14.55 -3.31
CA GLN A 48 3.04 -13.57 -2.21
C GLN A 48 3.84 -14.06 -1.00
N ARG A 49 3.73 -15.36 -0.68
CA ARG A 49 4.52 -15.96 0.40
C ARG A 49 6.02 -15.82 0.15
N ARG A 50 6.49 -16.19 -1.06
CA ARG A 50 7.91 -16.02 -1.44
C ARG A 50 8.37 -14.58 -1.40
N MET A 51 7.52 -13.64 -1.84
CA MET A 51 7.81 -12.21 -1.78
C MET A 51 7.98 -11.73 -0.34
N CYS A 52 7.07 -12.09 0.59
CA CYS A 52 7.21 -11.76 2.01
C CYS A 52 8.52 -12.27 2.59
N TYR A 53 8.85 -13.54 2.37
CA TYR A 53 10.11 -14.10 2.88
C TYR A 53 11.34 -13.43 2.26
N ALA A 54 11.28 -13.00 1.00
CA ALA A 54 12.39 -12.30 0.37
C ALA A 54 12.59 -10.89 0.97
N LEU A 55 11.52 -10.16 1.29
CA LEU A 55 11.57 -8.88 1.99
C LEU A 55 12.10 -9.03 3.42
N VAL A 56 11.59 -10.01 4.18
CA VAL A 56 12.09 -10.35 5.52
C VAL A 56 13.58 -10.68 5.48
N LYS A 57 13.99 -11.49 4.49
CA LYS A 57 15.42 -11.83 4.34
C LYS A 57 16.29 -10.62 4.03
N ALA A 58 15.82 -9.71 3.19
CA ALA A 58 16.56 -8.47 2.90
C ALA A 58 16.79 -7.63 4.17
N ILE A 59 15.75 -7.51 5.01
CA ILE A 59 15.85 -6.80 6.29
C ILE A 59 16.79 -7.55 7.25
N ALA A 60 16.70 -8.87 7.33
CA ALA A 60 17.55 -9.70 8.17
C ALA A 60 19.03 -9.60 7.79
N ASP A 61 19.33 -9.69 6.49
CA ASP A 61 20.70 -9.54 5.96
C ASP A 61 21.27 -8.14 6.25
N TRP A 62 20.43 -7.09 6.16
CA TRP A 62 20.82 -5.72 6.43
C TRP A 62 21.03 -5.44 7.93
N SER A 63 20.17 -5.98 8.80
CA SER A 63 20.27 -5.79 10.26
C SER A 63 21.27 -6.73 10.93
N GLY A 64 21.71 -7.79 10.26
CA GLY A 64 22.53 -8.85 10.86
C GLY A 64 21.76 -9.81 11.78
N SER A 65 20.42 -9.76 11.74
CA SER A 65 19.54 -10.60 12.58
C SER A 65 19.12 -11.88 11.86
N GLY A 66 18.56 -12.84 12.60
CA GLY A 66 17.97 -14.06 12.03
C GLY A 66 16.67 -13.76 11.28
N SER A 67 16.46 -14.41 10.12
CA SER A 67 15.23 -14.17 9.32
C SER A 67 13.95 -14.52 10.09
N GLU A 68 13.97 -15.52 10.95
CA GLU A 68 12.82 -15.90 11.78
C GLU A 68 12.53 -14.83 12.84
N GLU A 69 13.58 -14.31 13.48
CA GLU A 69 13.50 -13.23 14.46
C GLU A 69 12.89 -11.97 13.85
N VAL A 70 13.42 -11.54 12.69
CA VAL A 70 12.90 -10.39 11.95
C VAL A 70 11.43 -10.60 11.56
N LYS A 71 11.08 -11.79 11.06
CA LYS A 71 9.70 -12.11 10.68
C LYS A 71 8.74 -11.94 11.87
N GLU A 72 9.07 -12.52 13.01
CA GLU A 72 8.19 -12.45 14.18
C GLU A 72 8.12 -11.04 14.76
N ALA A 73 9.24 -10.31 14.82
CA ALA A 73 9.26 -8.90 15.24
C ALA A 73 8.36 -8.03 14.35
N PHE A 74 8.53 -8.11 13.03
CA PHE A 74 7.72 -7.32 12.10
C PHE A 74 6.24 -7.71 12.09
N LYS A 75 5.90 -8.96 12.35
CA LYS A 75 4.51 -9.38 12.53
C LYS A 75 3.91 -8.77 13.79
N LEU A 76 4.66 -8.69 14.87
CA LEU A 76 4.24 -8.03 16.12
C LEU A 76 4.02 -6.53 15.90
N ASP A 77 4.99 -5.84 15.29
CA ASP A 77 4.89 -4.40 15.01
C ASP A 77 3.71 -4.08 14.09
N PHE A 78 3.55 -4.83 13.01
CA PHE A 78 2.41 -4.71 12.11
C PHE A 78 1.08 -4.94 12.83
N TRP A 79 1.03 -5.90 13.74
CA TRP A 79 -0.16 -6.20 14.53
C TRP A 79 -0.47 -5.08 15.52
N ALA A 80 0.56 -4.52 16.16
CA ALA A 80 0.42 -3.42 17.11
C ALA A 80 -0.11 -2.12 16.46
N GLU A 81 0.24 -1.86 15.20
CA GLU A 81 -0.28 -0.71 14.44
C GLU A 81 -1.77 -0.87 14.06
N ARG A 82 -2.30 -2.09 14.08
CA ARG A 82 -3.70 -2.42 13.72
C ARG A 82 -4.60 -2.49 14.95
N VAL A 83 -4.63 -1.43 15.76
CA VAL A 83 -5.36 -1.35 17.06
C VAL A 83 -6.85 -1.73 16.95
N ASP A 84 -7.45 -1.66 15.77
CA ASP A 84 -8.86 -1.96 15.54
C ASP A 84 -9.17 -3.43 15.17
N THR A 85 -8.16 -4.29 15.06
CA THR A 85 -8.40 -5.69 14.72
C THR A 85 -8.77 -6.50 15.97
N LEU A 86 -10.01 -6.94 16.01
CA LEU A 86 -10.63 -7.76 17.09
C LEU A 86 -10.09 -9.20 17.18
N SER A 87 -8.94 -9.50 16.57
CA SER A 87 -8.36 -10.84 16.58
C SER A 87 -7.22 -10.93 17.60
N ASP A 88 -7.36 -11.82 18.56
CA ASP A 88 -6.39 -12.07 19.63
C ASP A 88 -5.14 -12.86 19.17
N LYS A 89 -5.06 -13.18 17.87
CA LYS A 89 -3.98 -14.04 17.35
C LYS A 89 -3.21 -13.38 16.23
N ILE A 90 -1.88 -13.33 16.39
CA ILE A 90 -0.95 -12.98 15.32
C ILE A 90 -1.13 -13.97 14.16
N PHE A 91 -1.19 -13.47 12.94
CA PHE A 91 -1.40 -14.28 11.75
C PHE A 91 -0.18 -15.16 11.41
N SER A 92 -0.42 -16.24 10.69
CA SER A 92 0.63 -17.09 10.13
C SER A 92 0.69 -16.92 8.61
N LEU A 93 1.91 -16.77 8.07
CA LEU A 93 2.15 -16.76 6.62
C LEU A 93 1.87 -18.10 5.93
N SER A 94 1.44 -19.14 6.66
CA SER A 94 1.01 -20.41 6.07
C SER A 94 -0.44 -20.40 5.61
N ASN A 95 -1.31 -19.61 6.27
CA ASN A 95 -2.77 -19.65 6.06
C ASN A 95 -3.47 -18.27 6.19
N ALA A 96 -2.70 -17.19 6.21
CA ALA A 96 -3.29 -15.87 6.29
C ALA A 96 -4.10 -15.53 5.02
N PRO A 97 -5.16 -14.69 5.15
CA PRO A 97 -5.85 -14.13 4.00
C PRO A 97 -4.93 -13.35 3.06
N MET A 98 -5.20 -13.41 1.76
CA MET A 98 -4.40 -12.74 0.74
C MET A 98 -4.30 -11.21 0.99
N SER A 99 -5.39 -10.56 1.36
CA SER A 99 -5.43 -9.12 1.67
C SER A 99 -4.55 -8.75 2.85
N LEU A 100 -4.60 -9.53 3.94
CA LEU A 100 -3.77 -9.29 5.13
C LEU A 100 -2.27 -9.38 4.80
N VAL A 101 -1.90 -10.34 3.95
CA VAL A 101 -0.51 -10.48 3.53
C VAL A 101 -0.08 -9.36 2.61
N ALA A 102 -0.97 -8.87 1.73
CA ALA A 102 -0.68 -7.69 0.91
C ALA A 102 -0.44 -6.43 1.76
N GLU A 103 -1.20 -6.25 2.85
CA GLU A 103 -0.96 -5.17 3.81
C GLU A 103 0.36 -5.34 4.56
N PHE A 104 0.67 -6.56 4.99
CA PHE A 104 1.97 -6.86 5.61
C PHE A 104 3.13 -6.63 4.66
N GLN A 105 3.02 -6.99 3.38
CA GLN A 105 4.02 -6.67 2.37
C GLN A 105 4.22 -5.16 2.23
N ARG A 106 3.15 -4.37 2.19
CA ARG A 106 3.24 -2.90 2.16
C ARG A 106 3.96 -2.34 3.39
N PHE A 107 3.71 -2.90 4.57
CA PHE A 107 4.40 -2.54 5.80
C PHE A 107 5.90 -2.80 5.70
N LEU A 108 6.32 -3.99 5.24
CA LEU A 108 7.73 -4.33 5.02
C LEU A 108 8.39 -3.42 3.96
N VAL A 109 7.69 -3.14 2.86
CA VAL A 109 8.17 -2.23 1.81
C VAL A 109 8.35 -0.82 2.33
N ALA A 110 7.42 -0.33 3.16
CA ALA A 110 7.53 0.99 3.78
C ALA A 110 8.77 1.10 4.68
N PHE A 111 9.08 0.06 5.46
CA PHE A 111 10.30 -0.01 6.26
C PHE A 111 11.55 0.01 5.37
N ILE A 112 11.60 -0.83 4.35
CA ILE A 112 12.72 -0.92 3.40
C ILE A 112 12.99 0.42 2.73
N LEU A 113 11.95 1.11 2.26
CA LEU A 113 12.06 2.45 1.66
C LEU A 113 12.53 3.51 2.66
N THR A 114 12.12 3.41 3.93
CA THR A 114 12.48 4.38 4.96
C THR A 114 13.95 4.26 5.38
N HIS A 115 14.45 3.03 5.47
CA HIS A 115 15.78 2.72 5.99
C HIS A 115 16.82 2.41 4.90
N ASP A 116 16.46 2.59 3.62
CA ASP A 116 17.32 2.30 2.47
C ASP A 116 17.92 0.88 2.49
N VAL A 117 17.11 -0.10 2.92
CA VAL A 117 17.52 -1.51 2.99
C VAL A 117 17.79 -2.03 1.58
N PRO A 118 18.99 -2.57 1.28
CA PRO A 118 19.30 -3.08 -0.05
C PRO A 118 18.48 -4.34 -0.37
N THR A 119 17.92 -4.41 -1.57
CA THR A 119 17.19 -5.57 -2.06
C THR A 119 17.87 -6.16 -3.30
N LYS A 120 17.76 -7.49 -3.49
CA LYS A 120 18.38 -8.18 -4.65
C LYS A 120 17.77 -7.81 -6.00
N ARG A 121 16.52 -7.36 -5.99
CA ARG A 121 15.76 -6.92 -7.17
C ARG A 121 15.12 -5.58 -6.87
N PRO A 122 14.70 -4.82 -7.89
CA PRO A 122 13.91 -3.63 -7.70
C PRO A 122 12.69 -3.89 -6.81
N LEU A 123 12.45 -3.02 -5.85
CA LEU A 123 11.45 -3.25 -4.78
C LEU A 123 10.03 -3.45 -5.33
N ARG A 124 9.70 -2.83 -6.47
CA ARG A 124 8.42 -3.01 -7.17
C ARG A 124 8.14 -4.46 -7.59
N GLU A 125 9.17 -5.30 -7.75
CA GLU A 125 9.00 -6.72 -8.09
C GLU A 125 8.56 -7.59 -6.91
N TYR A 126 8.53 -7.03 -5.71
CA TYR A 126 8.08 -7.70 -4.49
C TYR A 126 6.65 -7.34 -4.09
N VAL A 127 5.94 -6.61 -4.93
CA VAL A 127 4.56 -6.20 -4.66
C VAL A 127 3.66 -6.53 -5.85
N ASP A 128 2.41 -6.82 -5.60
CA ASP A 128 1.40 -7.03 -6.64
C ASP A 128 0.58 -5.74 -6.89
N ASP A 129 0.49 -4.87 -5.89
CA ASP A 129 -0.23 -3.60 -5.93
C ASP A 129 0.75 -2.45 -6.25
N ILE A 130 0.93 -2.19 -7.53
CA ILE A 130 1.86 -1.16 -8.04
C ILE A 130 1.37 0.25 -7.69
N GLU A 131 0.07 0.49 -7.65
CA GLU A 131 -0.49 1.78 -7.27
C GLU A 131 -0.13 2.12 -5.81
N ALA A 132 -0.39 1.20 -4.88
CA ALA A 132 -0.02 1.36 -3.47
C ALA A 132 1.50 1.52 -3.28
N TYR A 133 2.31 0.79 -4.06
CA TYR A 133 3.76 0.96 -4.07
C TYR A 133 4.18 2.35 -4.52
N THR A 134 3.60 2.86 -5.62
CA THR A 134 3.87 4.20 -6.14
C THR A 134 3.50 5.28 -5.10
N TYR A 135 2.37 5.11 -4.42
CA TYR A 135 1.98 5.98 -3.31
C TYR A 135 2.99 5.96 -2.15
N LEU A 136 3.45 4.78 -1.74
CA LEU A 136 4.49 4.65 -0.70
C LEU A 136 5.79 5.34 -1.10
N CYS A 137 6.21 5.21 -2.36
CA CYS A 137 7.38 5.90 -2.88
C CYS A 137 7.23 7.42 -2.81
N LEU A 138 6.06 7.96 -3.16
CA LEU A 138 5.74 9.39 -3.01
C LEU A 138 5.83 9.84 -1.55
N VAL A 139 5.15 9.15 -0.65
CA VAL A 139 5.13 9.49 0.79
C VAL A 139 6.53 9.44 1.41
N ARG A 140 7.39 8.55 0.95
CA ARG A 140 8.79 8.41 1.42
C ARG A 140 9.79 9.23 0.61
N ARG A 141 9.35 9.96 -0.42
CA ARG A 141 10.20 10.72 -1.35
C ARG A 141 11.29 9.85 -1.98
N LYS A 142 10.91 8.64 -2.37
CA LYS A 142 11.78 7.64 -3.00
C LYS A 142 11.38 7.42 -4.45
N CYS A 143 12.36 7.17 -5.30
CA CYS A 143 12.13 6.89 -6.71
C CYS A 143 11.40 5.55 -6.89
N ALA A 144 10.28 5.54 -7.59
CA ALA A 144 9.50 4.33 -7.87
C ALA A 144 10.30 3.27 -8.67
N VAL A 145 11.37 3.68 -9.35
CA VAL A 145 12.23 2.77 -10.13
C VAL A 145 13.39 2.22 -9.32
N CYS A 146 14.18 3.08 -8.65
CA CYS A 146 15.46 2.70 -8.03
C CYS A 146 15.55 2.94 -6.52
N GLY A 147 14.51 3.43 -5.87
CA GLY A 147 14.49 3.68 -4.42
C GLY A 147 15.32 4.88 -3.94
N ARG A 148 16.14 5.52 -4.78
CA ARG A 148 16.92 6.72 -4.41
C ARG A 148 15.98 7.89 -4.08
N ARG A 149 16.50 8.91 -3.42
CA ARG A 149 15.76 10.17 -3.16
C ARG A 149 15.17 10.72 -4.46
N ALA A 150 13.92 11.18 -4.39
CA ALA A 150 13.14 11.56 -5.55
C ALA A 150 12.42 12.89 -5.39
N GLU A 151 12.08 13.48 -6.53
CA GLU A 151 11.23 14.64 -6.72
C GLU A 151 9.85 14.18 -7.18
N LEU A 152 8.82 15.01 -6.94
CA LEU A 152 7.50 14.76 -7.47
C LEU A 152 7.48 15.10 -8.97
N HIS A 153 6.94 14.19 -9.75
CA HIS A 153 6.71 14.35 -11.19
C HIS A 153 5.20 14.25 -11.47
N HIS A 154 4.65 15.24 -12.20
CA HIS A 154 3.29 15.17 -12.72
C HIS A 154 3.28 14.34 -14.00
N ILE A 155 2.46 13.30 -14.02
CA ILE A 155 2.33 12.41 -15.18
C ILE A 155 1.63 13.10 -16.33
N ASP A 156 0.60 13.92 -16.01
CA ASP A 156 -0.11 14.71 -17.00
C ASP A 156 0.65 16.02 -17.23
N ALA A 157 0.89 16.36 -18.49
CA ALA A 157 1.56 17.60 -18.85
C ALA A 157 0.81 18.78 -18.23
N VAL A 158 1.46 19.54 -17.37
CA VAL A 158 1.02 20.87 -17.00
C VAL A 158 1.22 21.71 -18.25
N GLY A 159 0.13 21.99 -19.00
CA GLY A 159 0.18 22.59 -20.32
C GLY A 159 1.13 23.80 -20.39
N MET A 160 1.89 23.91 -21.48
CA MET A 160 2.72 25.09 -21.76
C MET A 160 1.80 26.30 -21.81
N GLY A 161 1.95 27.24 -20.86
CA GLY A 161 1.19 28.50 -20.81
C GLY A 161 0.42 28.74 -19.52
N ASN A 162 0.29 27.79 -18.64
CA ASN A 162 -0.29 28.02 -17.31
C ASN A 162 0.76 28.60 -16.35
N ASP A 163 0.36 29.63 -15.61
CA ASP A 163 1.18 30.18 -14.54
C ASP A 163 1.45 29.06 -13.50
N ARG A 164 2.73 28.75 -13.28
CA ARG A 164 3.14 27.69 -12.35
C ARG A 164 2.69 27.96 -10.90
N THR A 165 2.26 29.16 -10.61
CA THR A 165 1.75 29.59 -9.30
C THR A 165 0.27 29.25 -9.08
N GLU A 166 -0.49 28.96 -10.17
CA GLU A 166 -1.93 28.64 -10.14
C GLU A 166 -2.24 27.17 -10.44
N VAL A 167 -1.23 26.31 -10.49
CA VAL A 167 -1.44 24.89 -10.80
C VAL A 167 -2.18 24.20 -9.67
N GLN A 168 -3.42 23.79 -9.94
CA GLN A 168 -4.16 22.91 -9.04
C GLN A 168 -3.52 21.51 -9.06
N HIS A 169 -2.91 21.13 -7.95
CA HIS A 169 -2.21 19.85 -7.81
C HIS A 169 -3.13 18.71 -7.37
N GLU A 170 -4.17 19.01 -6.58
CA GLU A 170 -5.09 18.02 -6.01
C GLU A 170 -5.78 17.22 -7.13
N GLY A 171 -5.72 15.88 -7.03
CA GLY A 171 -6.32 14.97 -7.99
C GLY A 171 -5.51 14.69 -9.27
N ARG A 172 -4.44 15.44 -9.56
CA ARG A 172 -3.57 15.13 -10.71
C ARG A 172 -2.74 13.89 -10.46
N GLU A 173 -2.50 13.12 -11.51
CA GLU A 173 -1.61 11.96 -11.43
C GLU A 173 -0.17 12.39 -11.20
N VAL A 174 0.44 11.86 -10.14
CA VAL A 174 1.82 12.14 -9.76
C VAL A 174 2.59 10.87 -9.45
N MET A 175 3.90 10.94 -9.60
CA MET A 175 4.84 9.88 -9.30
C MET A 175 6.13 10.48 -8.72
N SER A 176 6.87 9.71 -7.91
CA SER A 176 8.19 10.13 -7.43
C SER A 176 9.31 9.52 -8.25
N LEU A 177 10.14 10.36 -8.84
CA LEU A 177 11.28 9.94 -9.68
C LEU A 177 12.54 10.68 -9.26
N CYS A 178 13.69 9.97 -9.24
CA CYS A 178 14.99 10.62 -9.11
C CYS A 178 15.32 11.36 -10.41
N ARG A 179 16.32 12.24 -10.38
CA ARG A 179 16.69 13.08 -11.51
C ARG A 179 16.94 12.30 -12.80
N GLU A 180 17.63 11.15 -12.71
CA GLU A 180 17.90 10.29 -13.87
C GLU A 180 16.61 9.75 -14.49
N HIS A 181 15.77 9.10 -13.70
CA HIS A 181 14.52 8.51 -14.19
C HIS A 181 13.49 9.56 -14.60
N HIS A 182 13.51 10.74 -13.98
CA HIS A 182 12.70 11.87 -14.41
C HIS A 182 13.12 12.35 -15.82
N THR A 183 14.43 12.51 -16.05
CA THR A 183 14.96 12.89 -17.38
C THR A 183 14.68 11.80 -18.41
N GLU A 184 14.87 10.53 -18.04
CA GLU A 184 14.61 9.41 -18.94
C GLU A 184 13.12 9.38 -19.37
N LEU A 185 12.18 9.55 -18.43
CA LEU A 185 10.74 9.59 -18.75
C LEU A 185 10.43 10.67 -19.80
N HIS A 186 11.03 11.85 -19.68
CA HIS A 186 10.87 12.90 -20.67
C HIS A 186 11.51 12.59 -22.02
N THR A 187 12.56 11.75 -22.04
CA THR A 187 13.27 11.36 -23.27
C THR A 187 12.56 10.27 -24.03
N VAL A 188 12.14 9.19 -23.34
CA VAL A 188 11.53 8.01 -24.00
C VAL A 188 10.01 8.13 -24.09
N GLY A 189 9.40 9.00 -23.29
CA GLY A 189 7.95 9.18 -23.19
C GLY A 189 7.26 8.25 -22.20
N LYS A 190 6.06 8.64 -21.78
CA LYS A 190 5.27 7.97 -20.73
C LYS A 190 5.06 6.48 -21.00
N ALA A 191 4.57 6.14 -22.19
CA ALA A 191 4.17 4.77 -22.51
C ALA A 191 5.36 3.78 -22.46
N GLU A 192 6.48 4.16 -23.07
CA GLU A 192 7.69 3.34 -23.08
C GLU A 192 8.29 3.22 -21.67
N PHE A 193 8.35 4.32 -20.93
CA PHE A 193 8.85 4.34 -19.56
C PHE A 193 8.04 3.41 -18.64
N MET A 194 6.70 3.51 -18.67
CA MET A 194 5.84 2.67 -17.84
C MET A 194 6.00 1.18 -18.18
N THR A 195 6.06 0.85 -19.48
CA THR A 195 6.29 -0.53 -19.94
C THR A 195 7.64 -1.06 -19.49
N LYS A 196 8.71 -0.26 -19.66
CA LYS A 196 10.09 -0.64 -19.30
C LYS A 196 10.23 -0.97 -17.82
N TYR A 197 9.58 -0.19 -16.97
CA TYR A 197 9.70 -0.33 -15.51
C TYR A 197 8.53 -1.05 -14.85
N HIS A 198 7.58 -1.59 -15.62
CA HIS A 198 6.39 -2.27 -15.12
C HIS A 198 5.64 -1.42 -14.08
N LEU A 199 5.39 -0.16 -14.42
CA LEU A 199 4.62 0.77 -13.62
C LEU A 199 3.28 1.03 -14.34
N ASP A 200 2.18 1.12 -13.56
CA ASP A 200 0.84 1.27 -14.14
C ASP A 200 0.47 2.74 -14.41
N GLY A 201 1.24 3.68 -13.85
CA GLY A 201 1.00 5.11 -13.97
C GLY A 201 1.39 5.87 -12.72
N GLY A 202 0.83 7.07 -12.57
CA GLY A 202 0.88 7.84 -11.34
C GLY A 202 -0.26 7.47 -10.39
N VAL A 203 -0.30 8.15 -9.26
CA VAL A 203 -1.44 8.10 -8.32
C VAL A 203 -2.01 9.51 -8.17
N PRO A 204 -3.31 9.65 -7.84
CA PRO A 204 -3.89 10.96 -7.59
C PRO A 204 -3.17 11.68 -6.46
N CYS A 205 -2.76 12.92 -6.70
CA CYS A 205 -2.14 13.77 -5.69
C CYS A 205 -3.17 14.14 -4.62
N ASP A 206 -3.02 13.60 -3.44
CA ASP A 206 -3.85 13.87 -2.29
C ASP A 206 -3.24 14.94 -1.36
N ARG A 207 -3.96 15.31 -0.31
CA ARG A 207 -3.51 16.29 0.68
C ARG A 207 -2.25 15.87 1.43
N THR A 208 -2.03 14.57 1.61
CA THR A 208 -0.83 14.01 2.26
C THR A 208 0.39 14.24 1.39
N ILE A 209 0.29 13.90 0.11
CA ILE A 209 1.34 14.15 -0.89
C ILE A 209 1.63 15.64 -1.01
N MET A 210 0.58 16.48 -1.12
CA MET A 210 0.75 17.95 -1.17
C MET A 210 1.52 18.48 0.03
N LYS A 211 1.19 18.03 1.24
CA LYS A 211 1.89 18.44 2.47
C LYS A 211 3.37 18.01 2.46
N ILE A 212 3.66 16.77 2.04
CA ILE A 212 5.02 16.22 2.00
C ILE A 212 5.92 16.99 1.02
N TYR A 213 5.36 17.41 -0.12
CA TYR A 213 6.11 18.13 -1.16
C TYR A 213 5.99 19.66 -1.07
N GLY A 214 5.25 20.19 -0.09
CA GLY A 214 5.08 21.62 0.09
C GLY A 214 4.31 22.30 -1.06
N LEU A 215 3.37 21.56 -1.69
CA LEU A 215 2.55 22.10 -2.78
C LEU A 215 1.43 22.98 -2.24
N ARG A 216 1.16 24.08 -2.95
CA ARG A 216 0.02 24.96 -2.64
C ARG A 216 -1.26 24.38 -3.24
N ARG A 217 -2.40 24.75 -2.63
CA ARG A 217 -3.73 24.44 -3.17
C ARG A 217 -4.02 25.25 -4.41
#